data_f8036c95901e26f51c516b941816b6c2
#
_entry.id   f8036c95901e26f51c516b941816b6c2
#
_cell.length_a   1.000
_cell.length_b   1.000
_cell.length_c   1.000
_cell.angle_alpha   90.00
_cell.angle_beta   90.00
_cell.angle_gamma   90.00
#
_symmetry.space_group_name_H-M   'P 1'
#
loop_
_entity.id
_entity.type
_entity.pdbx_description
1 polymer ?
#
loop_
_entity_poly.entity_id
_entity_poly.type
_entity_poly.pdbx_seq_one_letter_code
_entity_poly.pdbx_strand_id
1 'polypeptide(L)'
;ITIKAKNAAFKYGEHDVNIVDTPGHADFGGEVERIMSMIDGVVLVVDSVEGPQAQTRFVLRKALESGAKAIVVINKIDREGAAPDQVLDKVFDLFLSLNATDEQLDFPVIYASAKQGIAMNDASEKGTDMKPLFEAIVKHIPAPRITQDPEFKLLIANLDYSDYLGRIAFGKIVSGKVEVGAKIFRVRGDGKRIQGKVSAVFHFDGMKRIQVEQAYAGDIIGLTGFDEIEIGETLTDSEEAEPLPFVPVDPPTICMQFAVNDGPFAGTDGKLVTARHIKERLIRETRTNISLRVNETDAPNLFDVTARGEMQIAVLVEQMRREGFEVLVSRPEVIYHRDANGKLLEPIEKLFLETPQEFMGPVMESLANRKGDIQNMEHRNDTIIIEAIIPMRGLIGFESDLVNMTRGMGVLSHLFHEYGEDRGDILTRKTGSLVSTETGESTAYALDQIQQRGKLLIGPGEKIYAGMVVGENARDQDLPVNPTRTKKLTNMRSSGDGKGIQLEPPMLLGLEKAIEFIGPDEYVEATPSNLRLRKKILCEHARKRASQTRQVKVMAEAV
;
A
#
# COMPACT_ATOMS: atom_id res chain seq x y z
N ILE A 1 7.72 -0.78 7.01
CA ILE A 1 7.23 0.14 5.96
C ILE A 1 6.40 1.23 6.63
N THR A 2 6.70 2.50 6.32
CA THR A 2 5.88 3.64 6.76
C THR A 2 4.61 3.67 5.92
N ILE A 3 3.45 3.55 6.57
CA ILE A 3 2.14 3.49 5.92
C ILE A 3 1.45 4.85 5.95
N LYS A 4 1.55 5.55 7.06
CA LYS A 4 1.01 6.90 7.26
C LYS A 4 2.14 7.87 7.54
N ALA A 5 2.02 9.08 7.00
CA ALA A 5 2.93 10.16 7.34
C ALA A 5 2.96 10.40 8.86
N LYS A 6 4.15 10.55 9.39
CA LYS A 6 4.37 10.86 10.81
C LYS A 6 5.03 12.23 10.92
N ASN A 7 4.48 13.04 11.78
CA ASN A 7 5.05 14.33 12.09
C ASN A 7 5.87 14.25 13.38
N ALA A 8 7.01 14.88 13.37
CA ALA A 8 7.86 15.08 14.55
C ALA A 8 8.47 16.47 14.47
N ALA A 9 8.92 17.01 15.58
CA ALA A 9 9.67 18.26 15.59
C ALA A 9 10.76 18.22 16.66
N PHE A 10 11.84 18.96 16.43
CA PHE A 10 12.90 19.14 17.41
C PHE A 10 13.46 20.55 17.30
N LYS A 11 14.08 20.99 18.38
CA LYS A 11 14.74 22.28 18.43
C LYS A 11 16.25 22.12 18.29
N TYR A 12 16.87 22.88 17.38
CA TYR A 12 18.32 22.92 17.23
C TYR A 12 18.81 24.38 17.24
N GLY A 13 19.45 24.76 18.34
CA GLY A 13 19.78 26.15 18.60
C GLY A 13 18.54 27.03 18.71
N GLU A 14 18.42 28.01 17.86
CA GLU A 14 17.23 28.91 17.76
C GLU A 14 16.22 28.47 16.69
N HIS A 15 16.49 27.34 16.01
CA HIS A 15 15.65 26.85 14.91
C HIS A 15 14.71 25.75 15.39
N ASP A 16 13.44 25.86 15.01
CA ASP A 16 12.46 24.81 15.15
C ASP A 16 12.40 24.01 13.83
N VAL A 17 12.70 22.72 13.89
CA VAL A 17 12.74 21.83 12.73
C VAL A 17 11.57 20.87 12.80
N ASN A 18 10.64 20.97 11.85
CA ASN A 18 9.55 20.04 11.67
C ASN A 18 9.96 18.94 10.68
N ILE A 19 9.74 17.69 11.03
CA ILE A 19 10.01 16.52 10.20
C ILE A 19 8.68 15.88 9.82
N VAL A 20 8.53 15.58 8.54
CA VAL A 20 7.41 14.77 8.03
C VAL A 20 8.00 13.50 7.42
N ASP A 21 7.81 12.37 8.08
CA ASP A 21 8.21 11.05 7.57
C ASP A 21 7.21 10.61 6.50
N THR A 22 7.70 10.35 5.27
CA THR A 22 6.86 10.02 4.12
C THR A 22 6.79 8.52 3.89
N PRO A 23 5.62 7.95 3.52
CA PRO A 23 5.56 6.60 3.00
C PRO A 23 6.33 6.51 1.67
N GLY A 24 6.98 5.36 1.45
CA GLY A 24 7.76 5.13 0.23
C GLY A 24 7.00 4.37 -0.87
N HIS A 25 5.93 3.66 -0.53
CA HIS A 25 5.21 2.77 -1.44
C HIS A 25 4.29 3.54 -2.41
N ALA A 26 4.19 3.07 -3.66
CA ALA A 26 3.39 3.71 -4.72
C ALA A 26 1.90 3.87 -4.38
N ASP A 27 1.30 2.90 -3.66
CA ASP A 27 -0.10 2.96 -3.21
C ASP A 27 -0.41 4.18 -2.33
N PHE A 28 0.62 4.80 -1.73
CA PHE A 28 0.53 5.99 -0.90
C PHE A 28 1.00 7.27 -1.62
N GLY A 29 1.10 7.23 -2.96
CA GLY A 29 1.60 8.33 -3.77
C GLY A 29 0.87 9.65 -3.53
N GLY A 30 -0.45 9.63 -3.36
CA GLY A 30 -1.24 10.81 -3.02
C GLY A 30 -0.89 11.42 -1.64
N GLU A 31 -0.43 10.63 -0.67
CA GLU A 31 0.09 11.16 0.60
C GLU A 31 1.42 11.87 0.41
N VAL A 32 2.31 11.30 -0.41
CA VAL A 32 3.60 11.92 -0.75
C VAL A 32 3.40 13.28 -1.41
N GLU A 33 2.52 13.40 -2.39
CA GLU A 33 2.25 14.67 -3.08
C GLU A 33 1.73 15.75 -2.13
N ARG A 34 0.83 15.39 -1.21
CA ARG A 34 0.32 16.34 -0.21
C ARG A 34 1.40 16.78 0.78
N ILE A 35 2.29 15.86 1.18
CA ILE A 35 3.42 16.20 2.05
C ILE A 35 4.36 17.17 1.35
N MET A 36 4.62 16.98 0.04
CA MET A 36 5.48 17.87 -0.74
C MET A 36 5.00 19.33 -0.72
N SER A 37 3.69 19.58 -0.53
CA SER A 37 3.15 20.93 -0.38
C SER A 37 3.47 21.60 0.96
N MET A 38 3.85 20.81 1.98
CA MET A 38 4.14 21.32 3.33
C MET A 38 5.62 21.51 3.63
N ILE A 39 6.52 20.88 2.87
CA ILE A 39 7.94 20.85 3.17
C ILE A 39 8.70 21.95 2.45
N ASP A 40 9.87 22.30 2.99
CA ASP A 40 10.79 23.31 2.42
C ASP A 40 12.05 22.65 1.86
N GLY A 41 12.31 21.40 2.24
CA GLY A 41 13.40 20.56 1.74
C GLY A 41 13.22 19.11 2.08
N VAL A 42 14.06 18.25 1.53
CA VAL A 42 14.02 16.81 1.73
C VAL A 42 15.36 16.27 2.21
N VAL A 43 15.33 15.32 3.12
CA VAL A 43 16.47 14.51 3.50
C VAL A 43 16.30 13.14 2.85
N LEU A 44 17.08 12.89 1.79
CA LEU A 44 17.06 11.63 1.05
C LEU A 44 17.96 10.63 1.74
N VAL A 45 17.38 9.66 2.44
CA VAL A 45 18.13 8.61 3.17
C VAL A 45 18.31 7.39 2.27
N VAL A 46 19.55 7.03 1.99
CA VAL A 46 19.93 5.91 1.10
C VAL A 46 20.77 4.90 1.86
N ASP A 47 20.52 3.61 1.66
CA ASP A 47 21.30 2.52 2.24
C ASP A 47 22.68 2.42 1.55
N SER A 48 23.76 2.38 2.33
CA SER A 48 25.15 2.33 1.82
C SER A 48 25.53 1.01 1.12
N VAL A 49 24.70 -0.03 1.23
CA VAL A 49 24.90 -1.34 0.58
C VAL A 49 24.00 -1.47 -0.64
N GLU A 50 22.71 -1.20 -0.46
CA GLU A 50 21.70 -1.43 -1.50
C GLU A 50 21.61 -0.28 -2.50
N GLY A 51 21.93 0.95 -2.07
CA GLY A 51 21.78 2.15 -2.89
C GLY A 51 20.32 2.65 -2.98
N PRO A 52 20.05 3.60 -3.90
CA PRO A 52 18.70 4.12 -4.10
C PRO A 52 17.78 3.06 -4.70
N GLN A 53 16.62 2.86 -4.10
CA GLN A 53 15.58 1.93 -4.55
C GLN A 53 14.59 2.61 -5.50
N ALA A 54 13.74 1.84 -6.22
CA ALA A 54 12.75 2.41 -7.13
C ALA A 54 11.74 3.33 -6.44
N GLN A 55 11.37 3.02 -5.20
CA GLN A 55 10.52 3.89 -4.37
C GLN A 55 11.19 5.24 -4.10
N THR A 56 12.51 5.25 -3.90
CA THR A 56 13.33 6.47 -3.77
C THR A 56 13.18 7.36 -5.01
N ARG A 57 13.18 6.75 -6.21
CA ARG A 57 13.04 7.46 -7.49
C ARG A 57 11.72 8.24 -7.57
N PHE A 58 10.62 7.60 -7.17
CA PHE A 58 9.31 8.24 -7.18
C PHE A 58 9.24 9.45 -6.24
N VAL A 59 9.61 9.25 -4.97
CA VAL A 59 9.57 10.32 -3.95
C VAL A 59 10.50 11.46 -4.32
N LEU A 60 11.72 11.15 -4.79
CA LEU A 60 12.69 12.15 -5.21
C LEU A 60 12.18 12.96 -6.42
N ARG A 61 11.57 12.32 -7.42
CA ARG A 61 10.96 13.03 -8.55
C ARG A 61 9.96 14.07 -8.07
N LYS A 62 9.04 13.69 -7.17
CA LYS A 62 8.05 14.62 -6.63
C LYS A 62 8.67 15.76 -5.83
N ALA A 63 9.71 15.47 -5.08
CA ALA A 63 10.47 16.49 -4.36
C ALA A 63 11.15 17.50 -5.31
N LEU A 64 11.80 17.01 -6.38
CA LEU A 64 12.44 17.87 -7.38
C LEU A 64 11.42 18.71 -8.17
N GLU A 65 10.29 18.12 -8.56
CA GLU A 65 9.18 18.83 -9.21
C GLU A 65 8.61 19.96 -8.33
N SER A 66 8.56 19.77 -7.00
CA SER A 66 8.13 20.81 -6.05
C SER A 66 9.16 21.92 -5.83
N GLY A 67 10.37 21.78 -6.36
CA GLY A 67 11.50 22.70 -6.15
C GLY A 67 12.11 22.62 -4.75
N ALA A 68 11.90 21.53 -4.02
CA ALA A 68 12.51 21.30 -2.72
C ALA A 68 14.01 21.06 -2.85
N LYS A 69 14.81 21.62 -1.93
CA LYS A 69 16.25 21.33 -1.83
C LYS A 69 16.46 19.98 -1.14
N ALA A 70 17.40 19.19 -1.67
CA ALA A 70 17.72 17.88 -1.14
C ALA A 70 19.04 17.88 -0.35
N ILE A 71 19.06 17.13 0.74
CA ILE A 71 20.27 16.68 1.44
C ILE A 71 20.32 15.18 1.30
N VAL A 72 21.43 14.63 0.83
CA VAL A 72 21.61 13.18 0.70
C VAL A 72 22.27 12.64 1.95
N VAL A 73 21.66 11.61 2.56
CA VAL A 73 22.22 10.89 3.71
C VAL A 73 22.48 9.45 3.33
N ILE A 74 23.75 9.08 3.22
CA ILE A 74 24.18 7.70 3.00
C ILE A 74 24.25 7.02 4.37
N ASN A 75 23.22 6.23 4.67
CA ASN A 75 23.01 5.60 5.97
C ASN A 75 23.50 4.14 6.01
N LYS A 76 23.62 3.61 7.21
CA LYS A 76 24.05 2.24 7.49
C LYS A 76 25.50 1.95 7.06
N ILE A 77 26.38 2.95 7.15
CA ILE A 77 27.81 2.78 6.83
C ILE A 77 28.53 1.78 7.74
N ASP A 78 27.89 1.38 8.84
CA ASP A 78 28.34 0.34 9.78
C ASP A 78 28.06 -1.10 9.28
N ARG A 79 27.35 -1.28 8.17
CA ARG A 79 27.07 -2.62 7.61
C ARG A 79 28.29 -3.19 6.89
N GLU A 80 28.47 -4.49 6.99
CA GLU A 80 29.41 -5.23 6.16
C GLU A 80 29.01 -5.12 4.68
N GLY A 81 29.96 -4.77 3.82
CA GLY A 81 29.72 -4.52 2.39
C GLY A 81 29.26 -3.09 2.08
N ALA A 82 29.28 -2.16 3.04
CA ALA A 82 29.02 -0.74 2.77
C ALA A 82 30.00 -0.18 1.72
N ALA A 83 29.50 0.46 0.67
CA ALA A 83 30.25 1.08 -0.39
C ALA A 83 29.73 2.51 -0.67
N PRO A 84 29.92 3.46 0.29
CA PRO A 84 29.31 4.78 0.24
C PRO A 84 29.63 5.56 -1.03
N ASP A 85 30.86 5.49 -1.55
CA ASP A 85 31.25 6.20 -2.78
C ASP A 85 30.49 5.69 -4.01
N GLN A 86 30.36 4.37 -4.16
CA GLN A 86 29.59 3.77 -5.25
C GLN A 86 28.10 4.10 -5.16
N VAL A 87 27.57 4.20 -3.94
CA VAL A 87 26.18 4.59 -3.70
C VAL A 87 25.98 6.06 -4.01
N LEU A 88 26.94 6.91 -3.70
CA LEU A 88 26.90 8.33 -4.07
C LEU A 88 26.84 8.52 -5.58
N ASP A 89 27.64 7.80 -6.35
CA ASP A 89 27.60 7.82 -7.83
C ASP A 89 26.21 7.41 -8.34
N LYS A 90 25.62 6.34 -7.78
CA LYS A 90 24.25 5.91 -8.15
C LYS A 90 23.18 6.97 -7.80
N VAL A 91 23.35 7.67 -6.70
CA VAL A 91 22.44 8.77 -6.31
C VAL A 91 22.58 9.93 -7.29
N PHE A 92 23.79 10.29 -7.67
CA PHE A 92 24.04 11.33 -8.66
C PHE A 92 23.40 10.99 -10.02
N ASP A 93 23.60 9.75 -10.49
CA ASP A 93 22.96 9.22 -11.70
C ASP A 93 21.42 9.28 -11.60
N LEU A 94 20.87 8.98 -10.42
CA LEU A 94 19.44 9.07 -10.17
C LEU A 94 18.93 10.50 -10.34
N PHE A 95 19.60 11.50 -9.78
CA PHE A 95 19.23 12.91 -9.94
C PHE A 95 19.30 13.35 -11.41
N LEU A 96 20.37 12.99 -12.13
CA LEU A 96 20.50 13.25 -13.57
C LEU A 96 19.35 12.63 -14.35
N SER A 97 18.99 11.39 -14.04
CA SER A 97 17.89 10.68 -14.69
C SER A 97 16.52 11.29 -14.47
N LEU A 98 16.36 12.07 -13.43
CA LEU A 98 15.13 12.80 -13.08
C LEU A 98 15.14 14.24 -13.62
N ASN A 99 16.12 14.59 -14.48
CA ASN A 99 16.30 15.93 -15.04
C ASN A 99 16.44 17.01 -13.94
N ALA A 100 17.19 16.70 -12.87
CA ALA A 100 17.51 17.66 -11.84
C ALA A 100 18.28 18.87 -12.43
N THR A 101 17.99 20.06 -11.95
CA THR A 101 18.73 21.28 -12.33
C THR A 101 20.12 21.27 -11.73
N ASP A 102 21.03 22.10 -12.27
CA ASP A 102 22.40 22.23 -11.74
C ASP A 102 22.39 22.60 -10.24
N GLU A 103 21.45 23.44 -9.81
CA GLU A 103 21.27 23.79 -8.39
C GLU A 103 20.81 22.60 -7.53
N GLN A 104 20.03 21.69 -8.10
CA GLN A 104 19.57 20.47 -7.41
C GLN A 104 20.64 19.38 -7.40
N LEU A 105 21.59 19.41 -8.33
CA LEU A 105 22.74 18.51 -8.38
C LEU A 105 23.82 18.88 -7.37
N ASP A 106 23.86 20.14 -6.90
CA ASP A 106 24.78 20.62 -5.85
C ASP A 106 24.20 20.34 -4.45
N PHE A 107 23.90 19.07 -4.19
CA PHE A 107 23.36 18.64 -2.91
C PHE A 107 24.46 18.31 -1.89
N PRO A 108 24.31 18.68 -0.60
CA PRO A 108 25.20 18.25 0.45
C PRO A 108 25.03 16.74 0.76
N VAL A 109 26.13 16.10 1.07
CA VAL A 109 26.18 14.66 1.40
C VAL A 109 26.57 14.50 2.87
N ILE A 110 25.84 13.67 3.60
CA ILE A 110 26.13 13.28 4.97
C ILE A 110 26.21 11.75 5.04
N TYR A 111 27.23 11.23 5.70
CA TYR A 111 27.38 9.81 5.97
C TYR A 111 26.88 9.53 7.38
N ALA A 112 26.09 8.46 7.57
CA ALA A 112 25.47 8.21 8.87
C ALA A 112 25.32 6.73 9.20
N SER A 113 25.29 6.44 10.50
CA SER A 113 24.73 5.23 11.06
C SER A 113 23.63 5.61 12.05
N ALA A 114 22.40 5.60 11.60
CA ALA A 114 21.24 5.90 12.45
C ALA A 114 21.13 4.95 13.64
N LYS A 115 21.57 3.69 13.49
CA LYS A 115 21.60 2.69 14.56
C LYS A 115 22.55 3.09 15.69
N GLN A 116 23.69 3.70 15.35
CA GLN A 116 24.70 4.16 16.32
C GLN A 116 24.46 5.62 16.76
N GLY A 117 23.55 6.35 16.10
CA GLY A 117 23.27 7.75 16.40
C GLY A 117 24.40 8.69 16.00
N ILE A 118 25.11 8.38 14.90
CA ILE A 118 26.25 9.17 14.42
C ILE A 118 26.08 9.63 12.99
N ALA A 119 26.61 10.81 12.69
CA ALA A 119 26.69 11.39 11.36
C ALA A 119 28.06 12.06 11.16
N MET A 120 28.52 12.18 9.92
CA MET A 120 29.79 12.78 9.55
C MET A 120 29.73 13.39 8.14
N ASN A 121 30.59 14.37 7.89
CA ASN A 121 30.67 15.01 6.56
C ASN A 121 31.53 14.22 5.56
N ASP A 122 32.41 13.38 6.04
CA ASP A 122 33.28 12.52 5.25
C ASP A 122 33.23 11.08 5.79
N ALA A 123 33.17 10.10 4.89
CA ALA A 123 33.08 8.68 5.26
C ALA A 123 34.31 8.15 6.03
N SER A 124 35.47 8.83 5.91
CA SER A 124 36.70 8.51 6.62
C SER A 124 36.75 9.02 8.06
N GLU A 125 35.85 9.93 8.45
CA GLU A 125 35.79 10.50 9.79
C GLU A 125 35.17 9.54 10.80
N LYS A 126 35.50 9.74 12.08
CA LYS A 126 34.79 9.06 13.17
C LYS A 126 33.64 9.92 13.67
N GLY A 127 32.42 9.51 13.35
CA GLY A 127 31.23 10.17 13.87
C GLY A 127 31.09 10.01 15.37
N THR A 128 30.61 11.05 16.03
CA THR A 128 30.39 11.10 17.49
C THR A 128 28.93 11.31 17.85
N ASP A 129 28.20 12.07 17.05
CA ASP A 129 26.80 12.41 17.25
C ASP A 129 26.12 12.76 15.91
N MET A 130 24.86 13.21 15.94
CA MET A 130 24.08 13.59 14.76
C MET A 130 24.21 15.08 14.37
N LYS A 131 25.06 15.86 15.04
CA LYS A 131 25.19 17.30 14.77
C LYS A 131 25.52 17.63 13.33
N PRO A 132 26.42 16.92 12.62
CA PRO A 132 26.71 17.23 11.22
C PRO A 132 25.45 17.23 10.32
N LEU A 133 24.50 16.32 10.57
CA LEU A 133 23.23 16.29 9.87
C LEU A 133 22.35 17.50 10.24
N PHE A 134 22.25 17.84 11.52
CA PHE A 134 21.44 18.99 11.96
C PHE A 134 22.00 20.32 11.44
N GLU A 135 23.33 20.47 11.44
CA GLU A 135 23.99 21.63 10.86
C GLU A 135 23.77 21.72 9.36
N ALA A 136 23.82 20.59 8.64
CA ALA A 136 23.52 20.56 7.21
C ALA A 136 22.06 20.97 6.93
N ILE A 137 21.10 20.51 7.73
CA ILE A 137 19.68 20.89 7.59
C ILE A 137 19.53 22.40 7.76
N VAL A 138 20.04 22.99 8.84
CA VAL A 138 19.92 24.42 9.13
C VAL A 138 20.63 25.29 8.07
N LYS A 139 21.76 24.80 7.54
CA LYS A 139 22.56 25.52 6.55
C LYS A 139 21.97 25.47 5.13
N HIS A 140 21.43 24.34 4.72
CA HIS A 140 21.10 24.11 3.32
C HIS A 140 19.59 24.10 3.02
N ILE A 141 18.73 23.77 3.99
CA ILE A 141 17.28 23.86 3.81
C ILE A 141 16.84 25.32 4.04
N PRO A 142 16.12 25.94 3.09
CA PRO A 142 15.64 27.30 3.25
C PRO A 142 14.58 27.38 4.35
N ALA A 143 14.43 28.59 4.91
CA ALA A 143 13.31 28.90 5.79
C ALA A 143 11.97 28.73 5.06
N PRO A 144 10.86 28.49 5.78
CA PRO A 144 9.55 28.34 5.18
C PRO A 144 9.18 29.53 4.28
N ARG A 145 8.61 29.22 3.10
CA ARG A 145 8.02 30.27 2.25
C ARG A 145 6.72 30.72 2.90
N ILE A 146 6.73 31.92 3.50
CA ILE A 146 5.56 32.53 4.10
C ILE A 146 5.11 33.72 3.27
N THR A 147 3.80 33.91 3.16
CA THR A 147 3.22 35.11 2.58
C THR A 147 3.06 36.16 3.69
N GLN A 148 3.48 37.40 3.44
CA GLN A 148 3.31 38.52 4.39
C GLN A 148 1.87 39.04 4.41
N ASP A 149 0.91 38.13 4.34
CA ASP A 149 -0.51 38.43 4.43
C ASP A 149 -0.91 38.28 5.91
N PRO A 150 -1.59 39.26 6.53
CA PRO A 150 -2.05 39.11 7.89
C PRO A 150 -3.17 38.09 8.04
N GLU A 151 -3.86 37.71 6.95
CA GLU A 151 -4.91 36.71 6.96
C GLU A 151 -4.33 35.33 7.26
N PHE A 152 -4.97 34.62 8.20
CA PHE A 152 -4.64 33.23 8.45
C PHE A 152 -5.06 32.35 7.28
N LYS A 153 -4.11 31.59 6.75
CA LYS A 153 -4.37 30.55 5.73
C LYS A 153 -3.56 29.30 6.02
N LEU A 154 -4.27 28.16 6.05
CA LEU A 154 -3.69 26.84 6.22
C LEU A 154 -4.35 25.87 5.23
N LEU A 155 -3.55 25.13 4.46
CA LEU A 155 -4.00 24.02 3.63
C LEU A 155 -3.97 22.73 4.43
N ILE A 156 -5.09 22.01 4.46
CA ILE A 156 -5.17 20.72 5.14
C ILE A 156 -4.53 19.65 4.25
N ALA A 157 -3.41 19.12 4.69
CA ALA A 157 -2.65 18.09 3.98
C ALA A 157 -2.84 16.69 4.55
N ASN A 158 -3.17 16.57 5.84
CA ASN A 158 -3.38 15.27 6.49
C ASN A 158 -4.47 15.36 7.56
N LEU A 159 -5.07 14.22 7.89
CA LEU A 159 -6.07 14.09 8.96
C LEU A 159 -5.69 12.97 9.92
N ASP A 160 -6.02 13.20 11.19
CA ASP A 160 -6.02 12.17 12.23
C ASP A 160 -7.33 12.22 13.01
N TYR A 161 -7.56 11.24 13.86
CA TYR A 161 -8.78 11.16 14.66
C TYR A 161 -8.46 10.75 16.10
N SER A 162 -9.08 11.43 17.03
CA SER A 162 -9.05 11.08 18.44
C SER A 162 -10.48 10.95 18.96
N ASP A 163 -10.77 9.92 19.75
CA ASP A 163 -12.11 9.72 20.34
C ASP A 163 -12.53 10.87 21.28
N TYR A 164 -11.54 11.65 21.79
CA TYR A 164 -11.80 12.80 22.68
C TYR A 164 -11.87 14.14 21.93
N LEU A 165 -11.10 14.29 20.85
CA LEU A 165 -10.93 15.57 20.16
C LEU A 165 -11.65 15.62 18.81
N GLY A 166 -12.16 14.48 18.35
CA GLY A 166 -12.70 14.34 17.01
C GLY A 166 -11.60 14.34 15.94
N ARG A 167 -11.89 14.88 14.77
CA ARG A 167 -10.93 15.03 13.68
C ARG A 167 -9.87 16.08 14.00
N ILE A 168 -8.63 15.78 13.70
CA ILE A 168 -7.48 16.67 13.82
C ILE A 168 -6.94 16.93 12.42
N ALA A 169 -7.01 18.17 11.96
CA ALA A 169 -6.51 18.57 10.67
C ALA A 169 -5.06 19.03 10.78
N PHE A 170 -4.17 18.45 9.99
CA PHE A 170 -2.76 18.82 9.92
C PHE A 170 -2.46 19.57 8.65
N GLY A 171 -1.69 20.65 8.79
CA GLY A 171 -1.22 21.45 7.66
C GLY A 171 -0.15 22.45 8.07
N LYS A 172 0.44 23.09 7.06
CA LYS A 172 1.38 24.21 7.23
C LYS A 172 0.62 25.53 7.16
N ILE A 173 0.88 26.42 8.11
CA ILE A 173 0.37 27.80 8.03
C ILE A 173 1.14 28.54 6.95
N VAL A 174 0.44 29.01 5.92
CA VAL A 174 1.03 29.75 4.79
C VAL A 174 1.13 31.24 5.11
N SER A 175 0.16 31.77 5.83
CA SER A 175 0.11 33.19 6.23
C SER A 175 -0.61 33.40 7.55
N GLY A 176 -0.38 34.53 8.20
CA GLY A 176 -1.06 34.96 9.41
C GLY A 176 -0.73 34.12 10.66
N LYS A 177 -1.64 34.08 11.58
CA LYS A 177 -1.57 33.32 12.85
C LYS A 177 -2.91 32.74 13.23
N VAL A 178 -2.91 31.71 14.05
CA VAL A 178 -4.14 31.12 14.61
C VAL A 178 -4.01 30.98 16.12
N GLU A 179 -5.13 31.20 16.82
CA GLU A 179 -5.24 31.11 18.29
C GLU A 179 -6.38 30.17 18.67
N VAL A 180 -6.27 29.55 19.84
CA VAL A 180 -7.38 28.77 20.41
C VAL A 180 -8.58 29.67 20.61
N GLY A 181 -9.75 29.24 20.17
CA GLY A 181 -10.99 30.00 20.23
C GLY A 181 -11.26 30.91 19.04
N ALA A 182 -10.31 31.03 18.10
CA ALA A 182 -10.49 31.83 16.89
C ALA A 182 -11.67 31.28 16.05
N LYS A 183 -12.40 32.22 15.43
CA LYS A 183 -13.41 31.88 14.41
C LYS A 183 -12.69 31.79 13.09
N ILE A 184 -12.84 30.67 12.41
CA ILE A 184 -12.24 30.45 11.09
C ILE A 184 -13.27 29.86 10.14
N PHE A 185 -13.06 30.07 8.87
CA PHE A 185 -13.85 29.53 7.78
C PHE A 185 -13.11 28.35 7.15
N ARG A 186 -13.84 27.31 6.87
CA ARG A 186 -13.43 26.18 6.07
C ARG A 186 -13.90 26.43 4.64
N VAL A 187 -12.97 26.56 3.72
CA VAL A 187 -13.24 26.81 2.29
C VAL A 187 -13.01 25.52 1.53
N ARG A 188 -14.06 25.00 0.92
CA ARG A 188 -14.02 23.79 0.08
C ARG A 188 -13.64 24.13 -1.35
N GLY A 189 -13.18 23.13 -2.12
CA GLY A 189 -12.84 23.29 -3.53
C GLY A 189 -14.02 23.71 -4.42
N ASP A 190 -15.27 23.44 -4.00
CA ASP A 190 -16.51 23.93 -4.66
C ASP A 190 -16.87 25.38 -4.29
N GLY A 191 -16.05 26.06 -3.50
CA GLY A 191 -16.27 27.42 -3.02
C GLY A 191 -17.21 27.52 -1.82
N LYS A 192 -17.76 26.41 -1.32
CA LYS A 192 -18.61 26.41 -0.15
C LYS A 192 -17.80 26.77 1.11
N ARG A 193 -18.33 27.69 1.90
CA ARG A 193 -17.71 28.17 3.13
C ARG A 193 -18.54 27.75 4.34
N ILE A 194 -17.86 27.22 5.34
CA ILE A 194 -18.49 26.77 6.58
C ILE A 194 -17.69 27.37 7.73
N GLN A 195 -18.37 28.16 8.57
CA GLN A 195 -17.75 28.75 9.74
C GLN A 195 -17.58 27.71 10.84
N GLY A 196 -16.42 27.75 11.50
CA GLY A 196 -16.10 26.92 12.66
C GLY A 196 -15.32 27.70 13.71
N LYS A 197 -15.00 27.02 14.81
CA LYS A 197 -14.20 27.57 15.90
C LYS A 197 -13.06 26.62 16.25
N VAL A 198 -11.85 27.14 16.38
CA VAL A 198 -10.69 26.36 16.81
C VAL A 198 -10.85 25.95 18.26
N SER A 199 -10.91 24.65 18.52
CA SER A 199 -11.02 24.11 19.89
C SER A 199 -9.65 23.89 20.52
N ALA A 200 -8.66 23.47 19.75
CA ALA A 200 -7.28 23.32 20.20
C ALA A 200 -6.30 23.44 19.02
N VAL A 201 -5.09 23.90 19.32
CA VAL A 201 -3.94 23.99 18.41
C VAL A 201 -2.84 23.09 18.96
N PHE A 202 -2.23 22.27 18.10
CA PHE A 202 -1.19 21.34 18.49
C PHE A 202 0.08 21.58 17.69
N HIS A 203 1.20 21.62 18.38
CA HIS A 203 2.54 21.47 17.85
C HIS A 203 3.09 20.06 18.13
N PHE A 204 4.24 19.76 17.54
CA PHE A 204 5.00 18.55 17.85
C PHE A 204 6.20 18.91 18.73
N ASP A 205 6.52 18.02 19.70
CA ASP A 205 7.76 17.99 20.46
C ASP A 205 8.26 16.56 20.47
N GLY A 206 9.35 16.29 19.78
CA GLY A 206 9.67 14.95 19.34
C GLY A 206 8.51 14.39 18.53
N MET A 207 8.01 13.23 18.93
CA MET A 207 6.82 12.57 18.34
C MET A 207 5.52 12.88 19.11
N LYS A 208 5.59 13.67 20.18
CA LYS A 208 4.43 13.99 21.01
C LYS A 208 3.72 15.24 20.52
N ARG A 209 2.40 15.23 20.59
CA ARG A 209 1.58 16.43 20.35
C ARG A 209 1.47 17.21 21.63
N ILE A 210 1.81 18.48 21.60
CA ILE A 210 1.65 19.45 22.68
C ILE A 210 0.61 20.50 22.27
N GLN A 211 -0.32 20.77 23.16
CA GLN A 211 -1.28 21.84 22.95
C GLN A 211 -0.61 23.18 23.21
N VAL A 212 -0.84 24.14 22.28
CA VAL A 212 -0.35 25.51 22.36
C VAL A 212 -1.50 26.49 22.24
N GLU A 213 -1.32 27.72 22.69
CA GLU A 213 -2.37 28.73 22.62
C GLU A 213 -2.45 29.39 21.23
N GLN A 214 -1.31 29.48 20.53
CA GLN A 214 -1.20 30.14 19.23
C GLN A 214 -0.10 29.53 18.37
N ALA A 215 -0.20 29.70 17.04
CA ALA A 215 0.79 29.29 16.06
C ALA A 215 0.87 30.30 14.91
N TYR A 216 1.99 30.30 14.19
CA TYR A 216 2.34 31.34 13.22
C TYR A 216 2.64 30.77 11.83
N ALA A 217 2.66 31.64 10.83
CA ALA A 217 3.06 31.28 9.47
C ALA A 217 4.42 30.57 9.45
N GLY A 218 4.49 29.46 8.72
CA GLY A 218 5.64 28.54 8.64
C GLY A 218 5.52 27.30 9.52
N ASP A 219 4.69 27.33 10.57
CA ASP A 219 4.50 26.18 11.46
C ASP A 219 3.68 25.07 10.80
N ILE A 220 4.03 23.82 11.08
CA ILE A 220 3.19 22.65 10.80
C ILE A 220 2.43 22.29 12.08
N ILE A 221 1.12 22.41 12.03
CA ILE A 221 0.24 22.29 13.20
C ILE A 221 -0.90 21.31 12.99
N GLY A 222 -1.49 20.87 14.11
CA GLY A 222 -2.78 20.19 14.15
C GLY A 222 -3.86 21.11 14.72
N LEU A 223 -5.01 21.18 14.07
CA LEU A 223 -6.18 21.95 14.49
C LEU A 223 -7.39 21.05 14.74
N THR A 224 -8.17 21.37 15.77
CA THR A 224 -9.45 20.69 16.07
C THR A 224 -10.59 21.70 16.20
N GLY A 225 -11.81 21.19 16.15
CA GLY A 225 -13.03 22.01 16.25
C GLY A 225 -13.93 21.93 15.02
N PHE A 226 -13.67 20.93 14.15
CA PHE A 226 -14.40 20.71 12.90
C PHE A 226 -14.79 19.24 12.77
N ASP A 227 -16.09 18.95 12.74
CA ASP A 227 -16.60 17.57 12.69
C ASP A 227 -16.44 16.94 11.29
N GLU A 228 -16.59 17.72 10.24
CA GLU A 228 -16.58 17.27 8.84
C GLU A 228 -15.52 17.98 8.02
N ILE A 229 -14.28 17.91 8.46
CA ILE A 229 -13.16 18.51 7.73
C ILE A 229 -12.55 17.50 6.77
N GLU A 230 -12.15 17.96 5.57
CA GLU A 230 -11.56 17.13 4.52
C GLU A 230 -10.16 17.62 4.14
N ILE A 231 -9.34 16.71 3.61
CA ILE A 231 -8.03 17.07 3.05
C ILE A 231 -8.24 17.94 1.82
N GLY A 232 -7.37 18.96 1.67
CA GLY A 232 -7.42 19.91 0.56
C GLY A 232 -8.32 21.12 0.80
N GLU A 233 -9.08 21.14 1.89
CA GLU A 233 -9.78 22.34 2.29
C GLU A 233 -8.80 23.37 2.86
N THR A 234 -9.11 24.63 2.65
CA THR A 234 -8.37 25.75 3.22
C THR A 234 -9.06 26.25 4.47
N LEU A 235 -8.30 26.41 5.55
CA LEU A 235 -8.74 27.10 6.76
C LEU A 235 -8.26 28.55 6.72
N THR A 236 -9.15 29.50 6.99
CA THR A 236 -8.85 30.94 6.96
C THR A 236 -9.71 31.70 7.96
N ASP A 237 -9.24 32.85 8.42
CA ASP A 237 -10.00 33.80 9.26
C ASP A 237 -10.83 34.81 8.45
N SER A 238 -10.66 34.84 7.12
CA SER A 238 -11.39 35.72 6.20
C SER A 238 -12.50 34.95 5.46
N GLU A 239 -13.68 35.56 5.42
CA GLU A 239 -14.82 35.01 4.66
C GLU A 239 -14.63 35.13 3.14
N GLU A 240 -13.81 36.09 2.70
CA GLU A 240 -13.58 36.37 1.28
C GLU A 240 -12.33 35.70 0.71
N ALA A 241 -11.53 35.06 1.55
CA ALA A 241 -10.27 34.42 1.14
C ALA A 241 -10.48 33.37 0.04
N GLU A 242 -9.60 33.38 -0.95
CA GLU A 242 -9.55 32.36 -1.97
C GLU A 242 -8.93 31.05 -1.40
N PRO A 243 -9.42 29.87 -1.83
CA PRO A 243 -8.84 28.59 -1.43
C PRO A 243 -7.39 28.49 -1.93
N LEU A 244 -6.53 27.91 -1.11
CA LEU A 244 -5.16 27.58 -1.52
C LEU A 244 -5.14 26.50 -2.61
N PRO A 245 -4.15 26.52 -3.51
CA PRO A 245 -3.99 25.48 -4.52
C PRO A 245 -3.85 24.11 -3.85
N PHE A 246 -4.59 23.16 -4.35
CA PHE A 246 -4.69 21.85 -3.76
C PHE A 246 -4.44 20.76 -4.80
N VAL A 247 -3.71 19.72 -4.40
CA VAL A 247 -3.55 18.50 -5.19
C VAL A 247 -4.71 17.55 -4.84
N PRO A 248 -5.59 17.25 -5.80
CA PRO A 248 -6.73 16.37 -5.53
C PRO A 248 -6.26 14.97 -5.09
N VAL A 249 -7.01 14.38 -4.20
CA VAL A 249 -6.79 12.98 -3.82
C VAL A 249 -7.23 12.11 -4.98
N ASP A 250 -6.34 11.26 -5.48
CA ASP A 250 -6.67 10.31 -6.52
C ASP A 250 -7.85 9.41 -6.11
N PRO A 251 -8.77 9.13 -7.02
CA PRO A 251 -9.90 8.27 -6.72
C PRO A 251 -9.43 6.83 -6.43
N PRO A 252 -10.19 6.06 -5.63
CA PRO A 252 -9.91 4.65 -5.46
C PRO A 252 -10.07 3.91 -6.80
N THR A 253 -9.13 3.01 -7.09
CA THR A 253 -9.06 2.26 -8.36
C THR A 253 -9.49 0.81 -8.22
N ILE A 254 -9.46 0.27 -6.99
CA ILE A 254 -9.85 -1.12 -6.71
C ILE A 254 -10.94 -1.20 -5.65
N CYS A 255 -11.72 -2.28 -5.72
CA CYS A 255 -12.75 -2.66 -4.77
C CYS A 255 -12.50 -4.09 -4.29
N MET A 256 -12.62 -4.33 -2.99
CA MET A 256 -12.60 -5.66 -2.40
C MET A 256 -13.78 -5.84 -1.47
N GLN A 257 -14.33 -7.06 -1.45
CA GLN A 257 -15.44 -7.41 -0.56
C GLN A 257 -14.91 -7.91 0.77
N PHE A 258 -15.44 -7.35 1.85
CA PHE A 258 -15.24 -7.82 3.22
C PHE A 258 -16.52 -8.49 3.69
N ALA A 259 -16.43 -9.77 4.05
CA ALA A 259 -17.60 -10.54 4.50
C ALA A 259 -17.37 -11.11 5.90
N VAL A 260 -18.47 -11.36 6.59
CA VAL A 260 -18.46 -12.06 7.87
C VAL A 260 -17.97 -13.49 7.65
N ASN A 261 -17.09 -13.98 8.52
CA ASN A 261 -16.67 -15.38 8.49
C ASN A 261 -17.84 -16.29 8.92
N ASP A 262 -18.38 -17.03 7.98
CA ASP A 262 -19.47 -18.01 8.15
C ASP A 262 -18.95 -19.45 8.04
N GLY A 263 -17.63 -19.63 8.04
CA GLY A 263 -16.98 -20.94 7.93
C GLY A 263 -17.15 -21.82 9.17
N PRO A 264 -16.87 -23.13 9.05
CA PRO A 264 -16.96 -24.06 10.17
C PRO A 264 -16.05 -23.75 11.37
N PHE A 265 -15.01 -22.95 11.17
CA PHE A 265 -14.07 -22.54 12.21
C PHE A 265 -14.27 -21.08 12.66
N ALA A 266 -15.37 -20.45 12.25
CA ALA A 266 -15.67 -19.07 12.67
C ALA A 266 -15.76 -18.95 14.20
N GLY A 267 -15.08 -17.93 14.76
CA GLY A 267 -15.04 -17.68 16.21
C GLY A 267 -14.09 -18.58 17.00
N THR A 268 -13.28 -19.43 16.33
CA THR A 268 -12.30 -20.25 17.04
C THR A 268 -11.01 -19.51 17.35
N ASP A 269 -10.59 -18.60 16.48
CA ASP A 269 -9.34 -17.86 16.58
C ASP A 269 -9.57 -16.44 17.09
N GLY A 270 -10.65 -15.77 16.63
CA GLY A 270 -10.97 -14.38 16.93
C GLY A 270 -12.28 -14.23 17.69
N LYS A 271 -12.43 -13.11 18.39
CA LYS A 271 -13.67 -12.76 19.14
C LYS A 271 -14.57 -11.78 18.37
N LEU A 272 -14.02 -11.03 17.42
CA LEU A 272 -14.71 -9.98 16.68
C LEU A 272 -15.16 -10.50 15.31
N VAL A 273 -16.28 -11.24 15.29
CA VAL A 273 -16.74 -12.02 14.14
C VAL A 273 -18.08 -11.54 13.55
N THR A 274 -18.70 -10.50 14.12
CA THR A 274 -20.04 -10.06 13.68
C THR A 274 -19.96 -8.95 12.64
N ALA A 275 -21.00 -8.83 11.78
CA ALA A 275 -21.13 -7.74 10.81
C ALA A 275 -20.99 -6.36 11.45
N ARG A 276 -21.58 -6.18 12.66
CA ARG A 276 -21.48 -4.94 13.41
C ARG A 276 -20.03 -4.58 13.76
N HIS A 277 -19.25 -5.53 14.29
CA HIS A 277 -17.85 -5.31 14.64
C HIS A 277 -17.03 -4.91 13.41
N ILE A 278 -17.21 -5.65 12.29
CA ILE A 278 -16.52 -5.36 11.04
C ILE A 278 -16.90 -3.97 10.52
N LYS A 279 -18.19 -3.64 10.46
CA LYS A 279 -18.68 -2.33 10.02
C LYS A 279 -18.09 -1.18 10.84
N GLU A 280 -18.18 -1.26 12.18
CA GLU A 280 -17.66 -0.24 13.09
C GLU A 280 -16.14 -0.04 12.88
N ARG A 281 -15.39 -1.15 12.68
CA ARG A 281 -13.96 -1.08 12.41
C ARG A 281 -13.64 -0.44 11.05
N LEU A 282 -14.36 -0.83 10.00
CA LEU A 282 -14.19 -0.27 8.65
C LEU A 282 -14.52 1.24 8.63
N ILE A 283 -15.64 1.65 9.27
CA ILE A 283 -16.00 3.07 9.40
C ILE A 283 -14.94 3.83 10.20
N ARG A 284 -14.37 3.25 11.25
CA ARG A 284 -13.28 3.88 12.00
C ARG A 284 -12.06 4.14 11.10
N GLU A 285 -11.73 3.21 10.20
CA GLU A 285 -10.63 3.41 9.26
C GLU A 285 -10.87 4.56 8.29
N THR A 286 -12.08 4.74 7.77
CA THR A 286 -12.40 5.85 6.85
C THR A 286 -12.25 7.24 7.46
N ARG A 287 -12.25 7.35 8.81
CA ARG A 287 -12.04 8.64 9.50
C ARG A 287 -10.62 9.16 9.37
N THR A 288 -9.64 8.26 9.20
CA THR A 288 -8.22 8.59 9.11
C THR A 288 -7.61 8.30 7.74
N ASN A 289 -8.22 7.42 6.95
CA ASN A 289 -7.76 7.03 5.63
C ASN A 289 -8.77 7.47 4.56
N ILE A 290 -8.49 8.59 3.91
CA ILE A 290 -9.41 9.21 2.94
C ILE A 290 -9.43 8.48 1.60
N SER A 291 -8.35 7.78 1.27
CA SER A 291 -8.28 6.97 0.05
C SER A 291 -9.14 5.71 0.13
N LEU A 292 -9.68 5.41 1.32
CA LEU A 292 -10.51 4.24 1.58
C LEU A 292 -11.97 4.65 1.74
N ARG A 293 -12.86 3.99 0.99
CA ARG A 293 -14.31 4.16 1.14
C ARG A 293 -14.95 2.83 1.45
N VAL A 294 -16.02 2.86 2.23
CA VAL A 294 -16.76 1.67 2.64
C VAL A 294 -18.22 1.87 2.25
N ASN A 295 -18.73 0.98 1.41
CA ASN A 295 -20.12 0.96 1.00
C ASN A 295 -20.80 -0.30 1.53
N GLU A 296 -21.99 -0.14 2.06
CA GLU A 296 -22.85 -1.28 2.43
C GLU A 296 -23.45 -1.85 1.15
N THR A 297 -23.52 -3.17 1.07
CA THR A 297 -24.19 -3.86 -0.03
C THR A 297 -25.61 -4.27 0.36
N ASP A 298 -26.40 -4.76 -0.60
CA ASP A 298 -27.74 -5.31 -0.30
C ASP A 298 -27.68 -6.53 0.64
N ALA A 299 -26.52 -7.18 0.74
CA ALA A 299 -26.30 -8.29 1.68
C ALA A 299 -25.78 -7.75 3.02
N PRO A 300 -26.48 -7.95 4.15
CA PRO A 300 -26.17 -7.32 5.45
C PRO A 300 -24.82 -7.74 6.06
N ASN A 301 -24.21 -8.81 5.53
CA ASN A 301 -22.93 -9.35 6.02
C ASN A 301 -21.77 -9.08 5.07
N LEU A 302 -21.95 -8.23 4.06
CA LEU A 302 -20.99 -7.95 3.00
C LEU A 302 -20.79 -6.44 2.86
N PHE A 303 -19.53 -6.01 2.82
CA PHE A 303 -19.13 -4.62 2.68
C PHE A 303 -18.19 -4.48 1.49
N ASP A 304 -18.43 -3.51 0.62
CA ASP A 304 -17.51 -3.14 -0.45
C ASP A 304 -16.54 -2.08 0.07
N VAL A 305 -15.26 -2.43 0.07
CA VAL A 305 -14.16 -1.56 0.50
C VAL A 305 -13.36 -1.17 -0.71
N THR A 306 -13.35 0.13 -1.03
CA THR A 306 -12.59 0.66 -2.16
C THR A 306 -11.31 1.32 -1.66
N ALA A 307 -10.22 1.12 -2.38
CA ALA A 307 -8.91 1.65 -2.07
C ALA A 307 -8.13 1.98 -3.34
N ARG A 308 -6.98 2.64 -3.19
CA ARG A 308 -6.10 2.94 -4.31
C ARG A 308 -5.29 1.72 -4.76
N GLY A 309 -4.84 0.89 -3.83
CA GLY A 309 -4.01 -0.27 -4.12
C GLY A 309 -4.22 -1.41 -3.13
N GLU A 310 -3.69 -2.58 -3.50
CA GLU A 310 -3.84 -3.83 -2.74
C GLU A 310 -3.18 -3.77 -1.37
N MET A 311 -2.01 -3.11 -1.27
CA MET A 311 -1.26 -2.97 -0.04
C MET A 311 -2.06 -2.24 1.04
N GLN A 312 -2.85 -1.23 0.69
CA GLN A 312 -3.71 -0.52 1.66
C GLN A 312 -4.70 -1.47 2.31
N ILE A 313 -5.31 -2.35 1.52
CA ILE A 313 -6.29 -3.33 2.02
C ILE A 313 -5.59 -4.45 2.80
N ALA A 314 -4.45 -4.94 2.31
CA ALA A 314 -3.67 -5.96 3.02
C ALA A 314 -3.25 -5.48 4.41
N VAL A 315 -2.81 -4.23 4.52
CA VAL A 315 -2.48 -3.59 5.81
C VAL A 315 -3.69 -3.49 6.73
N LEU A 316 -4.85 -3.08 6.20
CA LEU A 316 -6.09 -3.01 6.98
C LEU A 316 -6.49 -4.40 7.52
N VAL A 317 -6.46 -5.43 6.68
CA VAL A 317 -6.78 -6.80 7.07
C VAL A 317 -5.80 -7.31 8.14
N GLU A 318 -4.49 -7.03 7.98
CA GLU A 318 -3.49 -7.45 8.97
C GLU A 318 -3.69 -6.72 10.32
N GLN A 319 -4.04 -5.44 10.30
CA GLN A 319 -4.40 -4.71 11.53
C GLN A 319 -5.64 -5.32 12.19
N MET A 320 -6.68 -5.61 11.41
CA MET A 320 -7.89 -6.27 11.92
C MET A 320 -7.57 -7.63 12.54
N ARG A 321 -6.71 -8.44 11.92
CA ARG A 321 -6.22 -9.71 12.48
C ARG A 321 -5.59 -9.52 13.85
N ARG A 322 -4.69 -8.54 13.98
CA ARG A 322 -4.02 -8.22 15.26
C ARG A 322 -4.97 -7.69 16.32
N GLU A 323 -6.02 -7.02 15.91
CA GLU A 323 -7.10 -6.55 16.80
C GLU A 323 -8.05 -7.69 17.24
N GLY A 324 -7.92 -8.89 16.69
CA GLY A 324 -8.74 -10.07 17.04
C GLY A 324 -9.97 -10.27 16.18
N PHE A 325 -10.02 -9.66 14.99
CA PHE A 325 -11.10 -9.89 14.01
C PHE A 325 -10.88 -11.16 13.20
N GLU A 326 -11.97 -11.79 12.80
CA GLU A 326 -12.02 -12.76 11.72
C GLU A 326 -12.84 -12.17 10.57
N VAL A 327 -12.28 -12.18 9.36
CA VAL A 327 -12.91 -11.58 8.19
C VAL A 327 -12.61 -12.41 6.94
N LEU A 328 -13.59 -12.48 6.03
CA LEU A 328 -13.40 -13.00 4.69
C LEU A 328 -13.12 -11.84 3.74
N VAL A 329 -12.11 -11.99 2.89
CA VAL A 329 -11.71 -10.95 1.94
C VAL A 329 -11.71 -11.53 0.53
N SER A 330 -12.34 -10.84 -0.43
CA SER A 330 -12.36 -11.24 -1.83
C SER A 330 -11.07 -10.84 -2.55
N ARG A 331 -10.92 -11.33 -3.77
CA ARG A 331 -9.93 -10.81 -4.72
C ARG A 331 -10.22 -9.34 -5.03
N PRO A 332 -9.17 -8.50 -5.26
CA PRO A 332 -9.34 -7.15 -5.75
C PRO A 332 -9.95 -7.13 -7.17
N GLU A 333 -10.94 -6.26 -7.36
CA GLU A 333 -11.57 -5.98 -8.64
C GLU A 333 -11.39 -4.49 -8.94
N VAL A 334 -11.10 -4.13 -10.18
CA VAL A 334 -10.96 -2.72 -10.57
C VAL A 334 -12.32 -2.03 -10.66
N ILE A 335 -12.34 -0.74 -10.36
CA ILE A 335 -13.54 0.08 -10.42
C ILE A 335 -13.66 0.64 -11.83
N TYR A 336 -14.70 0.21 -12.55
CA TYR A 336 -15.01 0.72 -13.87
C TYR A 336 -15.87 1.98 -13.80
N HIS A 337 -15.59 2.92 -14.68
CA HIS A 337 -16.42 4.10 -14.91
C HIS A 337 -17.15 3.98 -16.26
N ARG A 338 -18.19 4.78 -16.45
CA ARG A 338 -18.85 4.91 -17.74
C ARG A 338 -18.74 6.36 -18.22
N ASP A 339 -18.34 6.53 -19.47
CA ASP A 339 -18.34 7.85 -20.11
C ASP A 339 -19.76 8.36 -20.39
N ALA A 340 -19.87 9.57 -20.93
CA ALA A 340 -21.15 10.18 -21.31
C ALA A 340 -21.90 9.36 -22.36
N ASN A 341 -21.25 8.49 -23.12
CA ASN A 341 -21.80 7.63 -24.15
C ASN A 341 -22.14 6.23 -23.61
N GLY A 342 -21.90 5.97 -22.32
CA GLY A 342 -22.15 4.67 -21.70
C GLY A 342 -21.01 3.65 -21.90
N LYS A 343 -19.89 4.02 -22.56
CA LYS A 343 -18.73 3.15 -22.77
C LYS A 343 -18.03 2.89 -21.44
N LEU A 344 -17.61 1.65 -21.24
CA LEU A 344 -16.89 1.23 -20.04
C LEU A 344 -15.44 1.72 -20.10
N LEU A 345 -15.01 2.38 -19.03
CA LEU A 345 -13.65 2.87 -18.84
C LEU A 345 -13.01 2.17 -17.64
N GLU A 346 -11.76 1.75 -17.78
CA GLU A 346 -10.96 1.15 -16.71
C GLU A 346 -9.83 2.09 -16.25
N PRO A 347 -9.39 2.01 -14.98
CA PRO A 347 -8.26 2.79 -14.50
C PRO A 347 -6.97 2.33 -15.18
N ILE A 348 -6.24 3.29 -15.73
CA ILE A 348 -4.96 3.11 -16.42
C ILE A 348 -3.86 3.73 -15.55
N GLU A 349 -2.77 3.00 -15.39
CA GLU A 349 -1.61 3.40 -14.61
C GLU A 349 -0.39 3.64 -15.49
N LYS A 350 0.43 4.60 -15.13
CA LYS A 350 1.78 4.78 -15.66
C LYS A 350 2.75 3.96 -14.82
N LEU A 351 3.34 2.94 -15.42
CA LEU A 351 4.27 2.01 -14.80
C LEU A 351 5.71 2.45 -15.07
N PHE A 352 6.54 2.42 -14.04
CA PHE A 352 7.99 2.54 -14.10
C PHE A 352 8.59 1.25 -13.55
N LEU A 353 9.34 0.55 -14.38
CA LEU A 353 9.94 -0.74 -14.05
C LEU A 353 11.45 -0.68 -14.30
N GLU A 354 12.22 -1.17 -13.36
CA GLU A 354 13.66 -1.33 -13.48
C GLU A 354 14.02 -2.81 -13.28
N THR A 355 14.83 -3.37 -14.20
CA THR A 355 15.23 -4.77 -14.16
C THR A 355 16.61 -4.97 -14.80
N PRO A 356 17.42 -5.95 -14.35
CA PRO A 356 18.62 -6.35 -15.06
C PRO A 356 18.32 -6.81 -16.49
N GLN A 357 19.23 -6.53 -17.41
CA GLN A 357 19.07 -6.81 -18.85
C GLN A 357 18.80 -8.30 -19.14
N GLU A 358 19.34 -9.21 -18.33
CA GLU A 358 19.13 -10.66 -18.48
C GLU A 358 17.65 -11.09 -18.34
N PHE A 359 16.83 -10.33 -17.62
CA PHE A 359 15.40 -10.62 -17.40
C PHE A 359 14.47 -9.85 -18.32
N MET A 360 14.98 -9.05 -19.27
CA MET A 360 14.17 -8.25 -20.19
C MET A 360 13.12 -9.09 -20.92
N GLY A 361 13.51 -10.25 -21.48
CA GLY A 361 12.61 -11.10 -22.25
C GLY A 361 11.35 -11.52 -21.48
N PRO A 362 11.50 -12.22 -20.34
CA PRO A 362 10.36 -12.59 -19.49
C PRO A 362 9.50 -11.41 -19.00
N VAL A 363 10.12 -10.28 -18.67
CA VAL A 363 9.42 -9.07 -18.23
C VAL A 363 8.57 -8.48 -19.35
N MET A 364 9.12 -8.36 -20.55
CA MET A 364 8.41 -7.86 -21.73
C MET A 364 7.22 -8.74 -22.11
N GLU A 365 7.41 -10.07 -22.09
CA GLU A 365 6.33 -11.02 -22.34
C GLU A 365 5.21 -10.89 -21.27
N SER A 366 5.58 -10.76 -20.01
CA SER A 366 4.62 -10.56 -18.93
C SER A 366 3.84 -9.26 -19.08
N LEU A 367 4.49 -8.15 -19.41
CA LEU A 367 3.86 -6.85 -19.68
C LEU A 367 2.86 -6.94 -20.85
N ALA A 368 3.27 -7.56 -21.96
CA ALA A 368 2.41 -7.73 -23.12
C ALA A 368 1.14 -8.56 -22.81
N ASN A 369 1.30 -9.67 -22.05
CA ASN A 369 0.17 -10.50 -21.61
C ASN A 369 -0.79 -9.74 -20.69
N ARG A 370 -0.30 -8.74 -19.96
CA ARG A 370 -1.04 -7.86 -19.05
C ARG A 370 -1.53 -6.57 -19.70
N LYS A 371 -1.44 -6.47 -21.04
CA LYS A 371 -1.86 -5.31 -21.85
C LYS A 371 -1.09 -4.02 -21.54
N GLY A 372 0.14 -4.15 -21.08
CA GLY A 372 1.05 -3.03 -20.93
C GLY A 372 1.53 -2.51 -22.30
N ASP A 373 1.46 -1.20 -22.50
CA ASP A 373 1.93 -0.49 -23.69
C ASP A 373 3.18 0.31 -23.34
N ILE A 374 4.33 -0.09 -23.92
CA ILE A 374 5.62 0.46 -23.59
C ILE A 374 5.77 1.81 -24.30
N GLN A 375 5.99 2.85 -23.50
CA GLN A 375 6.16 4.22 -23.96
C GLN A 375 7.63 4.58 -24.18
N ASN A 376 8.49 4.11 -23.25
CA ASN A 376 9.93 4.39 -23.30
C ASN A 376 10.71 3.21 -22.73
N MET A 377 11.93 3.03 -23.26
CA MET A 377 12.87 2.04 -22.76
C MET A 377 14.29 2.63 -22.81
N GLU A 378 14.94 2.66 -21.67
CA GLU A 378 16.29 3.18 -21.52
C GLU A 378 17.24 2.09 -21.01
N HIS A 379 18.35 1.88 -21.73
CA HIS A 379 19.40 0.96 -21.32
C HIS A 379 20.44 1.74 -20.50
N ARG A 380 20.72 1.26 -19.28
CA ARG A 380 21.73 1.82 -18.38
C ARG A 380 22.65 0.71 -17.89
N ASN A 381 23.85 0.66 -18.44
CA ASN A 381 24.81 -0.40 -18.12
C ASN A 381 24.14 -1.79 -18.19
N ASP A 382 24.04 -2.49 -17.05
CA ASP A 382 23.45 -3.83 -16.94
C ASP A 382 21.95 -3.82 -16.58
N THR A 383 21.31 -2.63 -16.48
CA THR A 383 19.88 -2.48 -16.13
C THR A 383 19.09 -1.84 -17.26
N ILE A 384 17.81 -2.13 -17.30
CA ILE A 384 16.85 -1.53 -18.23
C ILE A 384 15.75 -0.86 -17.41
N ILE A 385 15.42 0.36 -17.80
CA ILE A 385 14.29 1.11 -17.26
C ILE A 385 13.20 1.11 -18.34
N ILE A 386 12.00 0.68 -17.97
CA ILE A 386 10.84 0.60 -18.84
C ILE A 386 9.76 1.52 -18.28
N GLU A 387 9.27 2.43 -19.12
CA GLU A 387 8.04 3.20 -18.86
C GLU A 387 6.90 2.64 -19.71
N ALA A 388 5.80 2.27 -19.10
CA ALA A 388 4.65 1.70 -19.80
C ALA A 388 3.34 2.25 -19.27
N ILE A 389 2.30 2.20 -20.10
CA ILE A 389 0.92 2.48 -19.75
C ILE A 389 0.18 1.14 -19.64
N ILE A 390 -0.33 0.81 -18.47
CA ILE A 390 -0.91 -0.49 -18.18
C ILE A 390 -2.26 -0.35 -17.46
N PRO A 391 -3.28 -1.16 -17.78
CA PRO A 391 -4.51 -1.16 -16.99
C PRO A 391 -4.25 -1.66 -15.56
N MET A 392 -4.90 -1.07 -14.56
CA MET A 392 -4.72 -1.43 -13.14
C MET A 392 -4.92 -2.93 -12.88
N ARG A 393 -5.89 -3.58 -13.56
CA ARG A 393 -6.08 -5.05 -13.43
C ARG A 393 -4.88 -5.85 -13.95
N GLY A 394 -4.03 -5.29 -14.82
CA GLY A 394 -2.79 -5.90 -15.25
C GLY A 394 -1.68 -5.82 -14.19
N LEU A 395 -1.77 -4.89 -13.25
CA LEU A 395 -0.83 -4.75 -12.14
C LEU A 395 -1.13 -5.71 -10.98
N ILE A 396 -2.38 -6.17 -10.84
CA ILE A 396 -2.76 -7.11 -9.78
C ILE A 396 -1.88 -8.36 -9.86
N GLY A 397 -1.09 -8.62 -8.80
CA GLY A 397 -0.13 -9.71 -8.70
C GLY A 397 1.13 -9.56 -9.57
N PHE A 398 1.31 -8.46 -10.31
CA PHE A 398 2.47 -8.28 -11.17
C PHE A 398 3.76 -8.05 -10.37
N GLU A 399 3.69 -7.37 -9.24
CA GLU A 399 4.86 -7.14 -8.39
C GLU A 399 5.43 -8.47 -7.87
N SER A 400 4.59 -9.36 -7.39
CA SER A 400 4.99 -10.70 -6.96
C SER A 400 5.59 -11.52 -8.09
N ASP A 401 5.01 -11.45 -9.30
CA ASP A 401 5.53 -12.12 -10.48
C ASP A 401 6.88 -11.55 -10.90
N LEU A 402 7.04 -10.21 -10.87
CA LEU A 402 8.30 -9.53 -11.21
C LEU A 402 9.42 -9.97 -10.27
N VAL A 403 9.18 -9.95 -8.96
CA VAL A 403 10.15 -10.41 -7.95
C VAL A 403 10.59 -11.86 -8.24
N ASN A 404 9.64 -12.74 -8.57
CA ASN A 404 9.95 -14.14 -8.90
C ASN A 404 10.73 -14.27 -10.22
N MET A 405 10.31 -13.58 -11.29
CA MET A 405 10.96 -13.63 -12.60
C MET A 405 12.39 -13.08 -12.56
N THR A 406 12.63 -12.05 -11.76
CA THR A 406 13.90 -11.33 -11.68
C THR A 406 14.75 -11.73 -10.47
N ARG A 407 14.38 -12.80 -9.75
CA ARG A 407 15.07 -13.26 -8.55
C ARG A 407 15.22 -12.17 -7.48
N GLY A 408 14.21 -11.31 -7.37
CA GLY A 408 14.19 -10.19 -6.42
C GLY A 408 14.92 -8.93 -6.88
N MET A 409 15.45 -8.89 -8.11
CA MET A 409 16.22 -7.74 -8.62
C MET A 409 15.37 -6.74 -9.40
N GLY A 410 14.18 -7.14 -9.85
CA GLY A 410 13.24 -6.24 -10.53
C GLY A 410 12.45 -5.41 -9.54
N VAL A 411 12.27 -4.13 -9.84
CA VAL A 411 11.53 -3.20 -9.01
C VAL A 411 10.55 -2.44 -9.88
N LEU A 412 9.36 -2.19 -9.37
CA LEU A 412 8.35 -1.40 -10.07
C LEU A 412 7.76 -0.31 -9.17
N SER A 413 7.27 0.73 -9.82
CA SER A 413 6.39 1.73 -9.21
C SER A 413 5.36 2.15 -10.25
N HIS A 414 4.17 2.53 -9.81
CA HIS A 414 3.11 2.96 -10.70
C HIS A 414 2.34 4.15 -10.14
N LEU A 415 1.67 4.87 -11.03
CA LEU A 415 0.88 6.05 -10.72
C LEU A 415 -0.39 6.02 -11.54
N PHE A 416 -1.50 6.44 -10.93
CA PHE A 416 -2.72 6.67 -11.69
C PHE A 416 -2.46 7.66 -12.83
N HIS A 417 -2.89 7.32 -14.04
CA HIS A 417 -2.76 8.15 -15.21
C HIS A 417 -4.11 8.75 -15.60
N GLU A 418 -5.06 7.89 -15.97
CA GLU A 418 -6.39 8.30 -16.41
C GLU A 418 -7.36 7.11 -16.38
N TYR A 419 -8.65 7.37 -16.70
CA TYR A 419 -9.60 6.32 -17.06
C TYR A 419 -9.61 6.17 -18.58
N GLY A 420 -9.14 5.03 -19.06
CA GLY A 420 -9.06 4.67 -20.48
C GLY A 420 -10.04 3.58 -20.89
N GLU A 421 -10.11 3.29 -22.18
CA GLU A 421 -10.95 2.22 -22.70
C GLU A 421 -10.51 0.84 -22.21
N ASP A 422 -11.46 -0.05 -21.96
CA ASP A 422 -11.19 -1.45 -21.58
C ASP A 422 -10.32 -2.14 -22.64
N ARG A 423 -9.16 -2.64 -22.23
CA ARG A 423 -8.16 -3.29 -23.10
C ARG A 423 -8.41 -4.78 -23.34
N GLY A 424 -9.62 -5.27 -23.00
CA GLY A 424 -10.00 -6.67 -23.18
C GLY A 424 -9.44 -7.61 -22.10
N ASP A 425 -9.62 -8.90 -22.26
CA ASP A 425 -9.32 -9.88 -21.23
C ASP A 425 -7.83 -9.95 -20.85
N ILE A 426 -7.56 -9.98 -19.55
CA ILE A 426 -6.25 -10.23 -18.96
C ILE A 426 -6.32 -11.54 -18.17
N LEU A 427 -5.54 -12.52 -18.60
CA LEU A 427 -5.45 -13.82 -17.92
C LEU A 427 -4.57 -13.70 -16.69
N THR A 428 -5.19 -13.67 -15.52
CA THR A 428 -4.46 -13.55 -14.24
C THR A 428 -4.06 -14.90 -13.64
N ARG A 429 -4.99 -15.84 -13.51
CA ARG A 429 -4.72 -17.20 -13.04
C ARG A 429 -5.27 -18.21 -14.05
N LYS A 430 -4.40 -19.08 -14.55
CA LYS A 430 -4.75 -20.14 -15.51
C LYS A 430 -5.08 -21.47 -14.85
N THR A 431 -4.79 -21.61 -13.56
CA THR A 431 -4.89 -22.87 -12.81
C THR A 431 -6.10 -22.89 -11.90
N GLY A 432 -6.75 -24.04 -11.76
CA GLY A 432 -7.83 -24.26 -10.81
C GLY A 432 -7.34 -24.52 -9.38
N SER A 433 -8.27 -24.78 -8.47
CA SER A 433 -8.01 -25.07 -7.06
C SER A 433 -8.21 -26.55 -6.74
N LEU A 434 -7.39 -27.09 -5.84
CA LEU A 434 -7.66 -28.34 -5.15
C LEU A 434 -8.57 -28.04 -3.95
N VAL A 435 -9.83 -28.49 -3.99
CA VAL A 435 -10.86 -28.11 -3.02
C VAL A 435 -11.24 -29.31 -2.15
N SER A 436 -11.14 -29.16 -0.82
CA SER A 436 -11.52 -30.22 0.11
C SER A 436 -13.02 -30.56 0.02
N THR A 437 -13.34 -31.84 -0.02
CA THR A 437 -14.71 -32.35 0.05
C THR A 437 -15.13 -32.72 1.48
N GLU A 438 -14.18 -32.86 2.39
CA GLU A 438 -14.42 -33.36 3.74
C GLU A 438 -13.89 -32.38 4.81
N THR A 439 -14.49 -32.49 5.99
CA THR A 439 -14.03 -31.79 7.20
C THR A 439 -13.27 -32.77 8.09
N GLY A 440 -12.10 -32.39 8.58
CA GLY A 440 -11.29 -33.24 9.45
C GLY A 440 -9.86 -32.75 9.54
N GLU A 441 -8.93 -33.69 9.70
CA GLU A 441 -7.49 -33.45 9.78
C GLU A 441 -6.80 -34.09 8.56
N SER A 442 -5.90 -33.32 7.93
CA SER A 442 -5.17 -33.78 6.74
C SER A 442 -4.19 -34.89 7.09
N THR A 443 -4.09 -35.92 6.24
CA THR A 443 -3.20 -37.03 6.44
C THR A 443 -2.06 -37.03 5.43
N ALA A 444 -0.85 -37.44 5.86
CA ALA A 444 0.30 -37.55 4.96
C ALA A 444 -0.01 -38.51 3.77
N TYR A 445 -0.77 -39.57 3.99
CA TYR A 445 -1.16 -40.52 2.95
C TYR A 445 -2.04 -39.86 1.86
N ALA A 446 -3.02 -39.07 2.26
CA ALA A 446 -3.88 -38.37 1.29
C ALA A 446 -3.11 -37.29 0.54
N LEU A 447 -2.29 -36.52 1.25
CA LEU A 447 -1.50 -35.42 0.67
C LEU A 447 -0.50 -35.95 -0.37
N ASP A 448 0.12 -37.13 -0.15
CA ASP A 448 1.02 -37.76 -1.09
C ASP A 448 0.35 -38.08 -2.44
N GLN A 449 -0.93 -38.45 -2.41
CA GLN A 449 -1.69 -38.67 -3.64
C GLN A 449 -2.16 -37.39 -4.30
N ILE A 450 -2.46 -36.36 -3.49
CA ILE A 450 -2.95 -35.08 -3.97
C ILE A 450 -1.82 -34.24 -4.59
N GLN A 451 -0.59 -34.27 -4.05
CA GLN A 451 0.57 -33.54 -4.60
C GLN A 451 0.89 -33.92 -6.06
N GLN A 452 0.50 -35.11 -6.53
CA GLN A 452 0.63 -35.48 -7.94
C GLN A 452 -0.30 -34.69 -8.88
N ARG A 453 -1.27 -33.96 -8.34
CA ARG A 453 -2.27 -33.16 -9.09
C ARG A 453 -1.94 -31.67 -9.09
N GLY A 454 -1.03 -31.25 -8.25
CA GLY A 454 -0.66 -29.83 -8.12
C GLY A 454 0.10 -29.54 -6.85
N LYS A 455 0.28 -28.26 -6.56
CA LYS A 455 1.04 -27.79 -5.40
C LYS A 455 0.14 -27.70 -4.17
N LEU A 456 0.62 -28.20 -3.03
CA LEU A 456 -0.13 -28.14 -1.77
C LEU A 456 0.06 -26.78 -1.07
N LEU A 457 -1.01 -26.32 -0.41
CA LEU A 457 -1.04 -25.14 0.47
C LEU A 457 -1.07 -25.53 1.95
N ILE A 458 -1.28 -26.80 2.25
CA ILE A 458 -1.40 -27.33 3.61
C ILE A 458 -0.42 -28.47 3.85
N GLY A 459 -0.02 -28.62 5.10
CA GLY A 459 0.77 -29.77 5.60
C GLY A 459 -0.08 -30.88 6.20
N PRO A 460 0.54 -32.00 6.60
CA PRO A 460 -0.13 -33.08 7.33
C PRO A 460 -0.46 -32.63 8.76
N GLY A 461 -1.61 -33.08 9.29
CA GLY A 461 -2.06 -32.76 10.64
C GLY A 461 -2.80 -31.42 10.75
N GLU A 462 -3.05 -30.74 9.64
CA GLU A 462 -3.81 -29.49 9.64
C GLU A 462 -5.32 -29.74 9.63
N LYS A 463 -6.05 -28.93 10.40
CA LYS A 463 -7.51 -28.93 10.42
C LYS A 463 -8.06 -28.27 9.16
N ILE A 464 -8.91 -28.97 8.46
CA ILE A 464 -9.54 -28.55 7.20
C ILE A 464 -11.04 -28.75 7.24
N TYR A 465 -11.75 -28.07 6.36
CA TYR A 465 -13.19 -28.23 6.20
C TYR A 465 -13.59 -28.33 4.71
N ALA A 466 -14.78 -28.84 4.45
CA ALA A 466 -15.32 -28.95 3.10
C ALA A 466 -15.49 -27.56 2.45
N GLY A 467 -14.94 -27.39 1.25
CA GLY A 467 -14.90 -26.10 0.55
C GLY A 467 -13.63 -25.28 0.78
N MET A 468 -12.73 -25.71 1.68
CA MET A 468 -11.41 -25.11 1.85
C MET A 468 -10.52 -25.43 0.64
N VAL A 469 -9.74 -24.46 0.16
CA VAL A 469 -8.74 -24.64 -0.88
C VAL A 469 -7.45 -25.16 -0.23
N VAL A 470 -7.04 -26.35 -0.61
CA VAL A 470 -5.90 -27.06 -0.01
C VAL A 470 -4.68 -27.13 -0.91
N GLY A 471 -4.81 -26.62 -2.15
CA GLY A 471 -3.73 -26.59 -3.12
C GLY A 471 -4.13 -25.93 -4.43
N GLU A 472 -3.13 -25.71 -5.29
CA GLU A 472 -3.26 -25.25 -6.66
C GLU A 472 -3.29 -26.47 -7.58
N ASN A 473 -4.30 -26.58 -8.46
CA ASN A 473 -4.37 -27.67 -9.44
C ASN A 473 -3.41 -27.37 -10.61
N ALA A 474 -2.78 -28.41 -11.15
CA ALA A 474 -1.97 -28.29 -12.37
C ALA A 474 -2.81 -28.01 -13.65
N ARG A 475 -4.13 -28.13 -13.58
CA ARG A 475 -5.08 -27.88 -14.67
C ARG A 475 -5.91 -26.62 -14.36
N ASP A 476 -6.59 -26.11 -15.38
CA ASP A 476 -7.45 -24.92 -15.34
C ASP A 476 -8.76 -25.06 -14.55
N GLN A 477 -9.18 -26.29 -14.24
CA GLN A 477 -10.42 -26.57 -13.53
C GLN A 477 -10.19 -26.93 -12.06
N ASP A 478 -11.15 -26.56 -11.21
CA ASP A 478 -11.15 -27.00 -9.82
C ASP A 478 -11.29 -28.51 -9.71
N LEU A 479 -10.52 -29.10 -8.81
CA LEU A 479 -10.54 -30.52 -8.52
C LEU A 479 -10.98 -30.78 -7.07
N PRO A 480 -12.13 -31.44 -6.85
CA PRO A 480 -12.51 -31.87 -5.51
C PRO A 480 -11.60 -33.00 -5.04
N VAL A 481 -11.04 -32.87 -3.84
CA VAL A 481 -10.09 -33.83 -3.23
C VAL A 481 -10.49 -34.13 -1.80
N ASN A 482 -10.08 -35.32 -1.31
CA ASN A 482 -10.28 -35.69 0.09
C ASN A 482 -8.92 -35.81 0.82
N PRO A 483 -8.49 -34.74 1.53
CA PRO A 483 -7.21 -34.71 2.25
C PRO A 483 -7.23 -35.49 3.59
N THR A 484 -8.41 -35.94 4.06
CA THR A 484 -8.55 -36.66 5.34
C THR A 484 -8.45 -38.17 5.21
N ARG A 485 -8.28 -38.67 3.97
CA ARG A 485 -8.31 -40.12 3.70
C ARG A 485 -7.12 -40.80 4.37
N THR A 486 -7.43 -41.80 5.20
CA THR A 486 -6.43 -42.66 5.84
C THR A 486 -6.13 -43.91 5.01
N LYS A 487 -4.93 -44.45 5.15
CA LYS A 487 -4.57 -45.75 4.55
C LYS A 487 -5.41 -46.84 5.23
N LYS A 488 -6.20 -47.58 4.46
CA LYS A 488 -6.89 -48.77 5.01
C LYS A 488 -5.83 -49.76 5.44
N LEU A 489 -5.88 -50.17 6.70
CA LEU A 489 -5.05 -51.29 7.22
C LEU A 489 -5.54 -52.56 6.54
N THR A 490 -4.77 -53.11 5.63
CA THR A 490 -4.97 -54.46 5.08
C THR A 490 -3.99 -55.38 5.76
N ASN A 491 -4.45 -56.61 6.15
CA ASN A 491 -3.62 -57.63 6.77
C ASN A 491 -2.54 -58.21 5.84
N MET A 492 -2.46 -57.77 4.59
CA MET A 492 -1.38 -58.13 3.68
C MET A 492 -0.17 -57.23 3.94
N ARG A 493 0.89 -57.78 4.48
CA ARG A 493 2.23 -57.23 4.45
C ARG A 493 2.68 -57.22 2.99
N SER A 494 2.49 -56.09 2.27
CA SER A 494 3.18 -55.89 1.01
C SER A 494 4.66 -55.72 1.35
N SER A 495 5.48 -56.69 1.01
CA SER A 495 6.94 -56.64 1.01
C SER A 495 7.40 -55.74 -0.16
N GLY A 496 7.07 -54.48 -0.15
CA GLY A 496 7.43 -53.54 -1.21
C GLY A 496 7.73 -52.20 -0.62
N ASP A 497 8.97 -51.83 -0.77
CA ASP A 497 9.57 -50.51 -0.63
C ASP A 497 9.27 -49.75 0.68
N GLY A 498 10.24 -49.82 1.59
CA GLY A 498 10.37 -48.96 2.76
C GLY A 498 10.67 -47.48 2.43
N LYS A 499 10.23 -46.99 1.28
CA LYS A 499 10.25 -45.55 0.99
C LYS A 499 9.16 -44.91 1.82
N GLY A 500 9.57 -44.15 2.82
CA GLY A 500 8.67 -43.26 3.58
C GLY A 500 7.93 -42.32 2.63
N ILE A 501 6.73 -41.86 3.03
CA ILE A 501 5.99 -40.85 2.31
C ILE A 501 6.87 -39.60 2.26
N GLN A 502 7.18 -39.14 1.06
CA GLN A 502 7.97 -37.92 0.84
C GLN A 502 7.04 -36.84 0.32
N LEU A 503 6.70 -35.87 1.18
CA LEU A 503 5.88 -34.72 0.81
C LEU A 503 6.79 -33.53 0.44
N GLU A 504 6.42 -32.86 -0.63
CA GLU A 504 6.98 -31.56 -0.93
C GLU A 504 6.52 -30.53 0.12
N PRO A 505 7.37 -29.57 0.52
CA PRO A 505 6.95 -28.51 1.43
C PRO A 505 5.73 -27.76 0.88
N PRO A 506 4.72 -27.49 1.71
CA PRO A 506 3.56 -26.73 1.27
C PRO A 506 3.97 -25.29 0.93
N MET A 507 3.30 -24.70 -0.08
CA MET A 507 3.46 -23.30 -0.44
C MET A 507 2.79 -22.43 0.61
N LEU A 508 3.59 -21.76 1.45
CA LEU A 508 3.08 -20.83 2.47
C LEU A 508 2.81 -19.48 1.83
N LEU A 509 1.55 -19.05 1.86
CA LEU A 509 1.13 -17.75 1.35
C LEU A 509 1.04 -16.73 2.51
N GLY A 510 1.75 -15.61 2.39
CA GLY A 510 1.45 -14.42 3.17
C GLY A 510 0.12 -13.81 2.75
N LEU A 511 -0.40 -12.85 3.52
CA LEU A 511 -1.72 -12.25 3.25
C LEU A 511 -1.81 -11.62 1.85
N GLU A 512 -0.82 -10.85 1.43
CA GLU A 512 -0.76 -10.22 0.10
C GLU A 512 -0.83 -11.27 -1.00
N LYS A 513 0.07 -12.26 -0.96
CA LYS A 513 0.07 -13.37 -1.93
C LYS A 513 -1.21 -14.20 -1.91
N ALA A 514 -1.85 -14.34 -0.73
CA ALA A 514 -3.13 -15.03 -0.63
C ALA A 514 -4.25 -14.25 -1.35
N ILE A 515 -4.29 -12.93 -1.20
CA ILE A 515 -5.26 -12.04 -1.86
C ILE A 515 -5.06 -12.07 -3.39
N GLU A 516 -3.83 -12.02 -3.86
CA GLU A 516 -3.50 -12.11 -5.29
C GLU A 516 -3.82 -13.49 -5.88
N PHE A 517 -3.58 -14.54 -5.09
CA PHE A 517 -3.71 -15.93 -5.52
C PHE A 517 -5.16 -16.38 -5.74
N ILE A 518 -6.11 -15.94 -4.91
CA ILE A 518 -7.49 -16.42 -4.94
C ILE A 518 -8.21 -16.11 -6.27
N GLY A 519 -9.09 -17.02 -6.68
CA GLY A 519 -9.99 -16.84 -7.81
C GLY A 519 -11.19 -15.94 -7.49
N PRO A 520 -11.98 -15.55 -8.51
CA PRO A 520 -13.16 -14.68 -8.32
C PRO A 520 -14.24 -15.30 -7.42
N ASP A 521 -14.29 -16.62 -7.34
CA ASP A 521 -15.23 -17.40 -6.54
C ASP A 521 -14.65 -17.88 -5.19
N GLU A 522 -13.53 -17.27 -4.77
CA GLU A 522 -12.81 -17.61 -3.54
C GLU A 522 -12.74 -16.43 -2.57
N TYR A 523 -12.49 -16.74 -1.31
CA TYR A 523 -12.17 -15.82 -0.24
C TYR A 523 -10.86 -16.22 0.46
N VAL A 524 -10.14 -15.23 0.94
CA VAL A 524 -9.16 -15.40 2.02
C VAL A 524 -9.90 -15.30 3.34
N GLU A 525 -9.87 -16.35 4.13
CA GLU A 525 -10.31 -16.36 5.53
C GLU A 525 -9.13 -15.89 6.39
N ALA A 526 -9.19 -14.64 6.82
CA ALA A 526 -8.16 -14.00 7.63
C ALA A 526 -8.59 -14.00 9.10
N THR A 527 -7.84 -14.73 9.93
CA THR A 527 -8.05 -14.84 11.38
C THR A 527 -6.79 -14.42 12.13
N PRO A 528 -6.83 -14.14 13.43
CA PRO A 528 -5.65 -13.79 14.21
C PRO A 528 -4.49 -14.77 14.06
N SER A 529 -4.78 -16.07 14.02
CA SER A 529 -3.76 -17.12 14.03
C SER A 529 -3.53 -17.77 12.66
N ASN A 530 -4.52 -17.71 11.75
CA ASN A 530 -4.49 -18.47 10.50
C ASN A 530 -4.89 -17.64 9.29
N LEU A 531 -4.35 -18.02 8.12
CA LEU A 531 -4.81 -17.62 6.80
C LEU A 531 -5.23 -18.88 6.06
N ARG A 532 -6.50 -18.96 5.65
CA ARG A 532 -7.04 -20.09 4.90
C ARG A 532 -7.69 -19.57 3.62
N LEU A 533 -7.59 -20.34 2.56
CA LEU A 533 -8.30 -20.04 1.31
C LEU A 533 -9.53 -20.93 1.24
N ARG A 534 -10.66 -20.36 0.80
CA ARG A 534 -11.90 -21.11 0.69
C ARG A 534 -12.75 -20.68 -0.50
N LYS A 535 -13.60 -21.55 -0.97
CA LYS A 535 -14.64 -21.18 -1.93
C LYS A 535 -15.72 -20.30 -1.28
N LYS A 536 -16.27 -19.33 -2.01
CA LYS A 536 -17.41 -18.50 -1.56
C LYS A 536 -18.61 -19.39 -1.18
N ILE A 537 -18.88 -20.40 -1.99
CA ILE A 537 -19.91 -21.42 -1.73
C ILE A 537 -19.20 -22.70 -1.29
N LEU A 538 -19.34 -23.08 -0.01
CA LEU A 538 -18.65 -24.25 0.55
C LEU A 538 -19.16 -25.59 0.00
N CYS A 539 -20.47 -25.71 -0.23
CA CYS A 539 -21.10 -26.93 -0.73
C CYS A 539 -20.80 -27.17 -2.22
N GLU A 540 -20.20 -28.33 -2.55
CA GLU A 540 -19.86 -28.70 -3.94
C GLU A 540 -21.06 -28.71 -4.88
N HIS A 541 -22.19 -29.30 -4.44
CA HIS A 541 -23.41 -29.34 -5.26
C HIS A 541 -23.98 -27.96 -5.54
N ALA A 542 -23.91 -27.06 -4.56
CA ALA A 542 -24.37 -25.68 -4.74
C ALA A 542 -23.43 -24.93 -5.71
N ARG A 543 -22.11 -25.13 -5.66
CA ARG A 543 -21.16 -24.57 -6.64
C ARG A 543 -21.48 -25.02 -8.07
N LYS A 544 -21.69 -26.32 -8.27
CA LYS A 544 -22.04 -26.87 -9.60
C LYS A 544 -23.33 -26.28 -10.16
N ARG A 545 -24.36 -26.08 -9.32
CA ARG A 545 -25.62 -25.42 -9.75
C ARG A 545 -25.38 -23.96 -10.09
N ALA A 546 -24.62 -23.22 -9.27
CA ALA A 546 -24.34 -21.81 -9.52
C ALA A 546 -23.55 -21.61 -10.81
N SER A 547 -22.57 -22.46 -11.13
CA SER A 547 -21.81 -22.38 -12.39
C SER A 547 -22.69 -22.65 -13.62
N GLN A 548 -23.59 -23.64 -13.55
CA GLN A 548 -24.55 -23.91 -14.63
C GLN A 548 -25.49 -22.72 -14.87
N THR A 549 -26.01 -22.10 -13.81
CA THR A 549 -26.90 -20.94 -13.92
C THR A 549 -26.17 -19.74 -14.55
N ARG A 550 -24.88 -19.56 -14.21
CA ARG A 550 -24.06 -18.46 -14.79
C ARG A 550 -23.79 -18.69 -16.28
N GLN A 551 -23.50 -19.93 -16.70
CA GLN A 551 -23.30 -20.27 -18.11
C GLN A 551 -24.57 -20.03 -18.92
N VAL A 552 -25.74 -20.42 -18.39
CA VAL A 552 -27.05 -20.17 -19.07
C VAL A 552 -27.32 -18.66 -19.19
N LYS A 553 -27.00 -17.85 -18.18
CA LYS A 553 -27.15 -16.40 -18.24
C LYS A 553 -26.25 -15.75 -19.29
N VAL A 554 -24.98 -16.11 -19.35
CA VAL A 554 -24.02 -15.61 -20.34
C VAL A 554 -24.44 -15.99 -21.76
N MET A 555 -24.96 -17.19 -21.98
CA MET A 555 -25.49 -17.61 -23.25
C MET A 555 -26.77 -16.85 -23.65
N ALA A 556 -27.61 -16.48 -22.68
CA ALA A 556 -28.83 -15.71 -22.93
C ALA A 556 -28.55 -14.21 -23.20
N GLU A 557 -27.47 -13.67 -22.67
CA GLU A 557 -27.05 -12.28 -22.94
C GLU A 557 -26.21 -12.15 -24.23
N ALA A 558 -25.74 -13.26 -24.80
CA ALA A 558 -24.99 -13.31 -26.06
C ALA A 558 -25.87 -13.54 -27.30
N VAL A 559 -27.19 -13.76 -27.11
CA VAL A 559 -28.23 -13.88 -28.15
C VAL A 559 -29.08 -12.62 -28.17
#